data_496c6e18744998a8180f95eae23ae264
#
_entry.id   496c6e18744998a8180f95eae23ae264
#
_cell.length_a   1.000
_cell.length_b   1.000
_cell.length_c   1.000
_cell.angle_alpha   90.00
_cell.angle_beta   90.00
_cell.angle_gamma   90.00
#
_symmetry.space_group_name_H-M   'P 1'
#
loop_
_entity.id
_entity.type
_entity.pdbx_description
1 polymer ?
#
loop_
_entity_poly.entity_id
_entity_poly.type
_entity_poly.pdbx_seq_one_letter_code
_entity_poly.pdbx_strand_id
1 'polypeptide(L)'
;MNETFIALHEILPQFKKETKVDKVQCIVLTDGEGCQVGYHREVNRSWDDNPYLGTANLNSNSFLRDRRSGKTYHFKDGWTGLSTVFLNNLRDKFPDVNFIGIRLVGGRDANYFISCLLYTSPSPRD
;
A
#
# COMPACT_ATOMS: atom_id res chain seq x y z
N MET A 1 0.25 -7.54 -3.41
CA MET A 1 0.25 -6.91 -2.06
C MET A 1 -0.58 -5.62 -2.02
N ASN A 2 -0.37 -4.65 -2.91
CA ASN A 2 -1.11 -3.39 -2.89
C ASN A 2 -2.63 -3.56 -3.06
N GLU A 3 -3.05 -4.42 -3.98
CA GLU A 3 -4.47 -4.77 -4.16
C GLU A 3 -5.07 -5.41 -2.91
N THR A 4 -4.26 -6.19 -2.19
CA THR A 4 -4.66 -6.77 -0.91
C THR A 4 -4.95 -5.68 0.13
N PHE A 5 -4.11 -4.66 0.21
CA PHE A 5 -4.35 -3.52 1.09
C PHE A 5 -5.65 -2.78 0.75
N ILE A 6 -5.96 -2.65 -0.54
CA ILE A 6 -7.24 -2.07 -0.98
C ILE A 6 -8.41 -2.96 -0.55
N ALA A 7 -8.32 -4.27 -0.76
CA ALA A 7 -9.36 -5.23 -0.40
C ALA A 7 -9.60 -5.30 1.12
N LEU A 8 -8.59 -5.08 1.95
CA LEU A 8 -8.72 -5.08 3.41
C LEU A 8 -9.68 -4.01 3.94
N HIS A 9 -9.94 -2.94 3.19
CA HIS A 9 -10.97 -1.96 3.56
C HIS A 9 -12.38 -2.53 3.64
N GLU A 10 -12.65 -3.61 2.93
CA GLU A 10 -13.92 -4.34 2.98
C GLU A 10 -13.82 -5.60 3.85
N ILE A 11 -12.70 -6.31 3.78
CA ILE A 11 -12.49 -7.56 4.51
C ILE A 11 -12.47 -7.34 6.02
N LEU A 12 -11.75 -6.34 6.51
CA LEU A 12 -11.60 -6.11 7.95
C LEU A 12 -12.93 -5.79 8.66
N PRO A 13 -13.80 -4.91 8.14
CA PRO A 13 -15.11 -4.68 8.75
C PRO A 13 -15.99 -5.93 8.76
N GLN A 14 -15.98 -6.71 7.68
CA GLN A 14 -16.74 -7.95 7.59
C GLN A 14 -16.21 -8.97 8.60
N PHE A 15 -14.91 -9.17 8.67
CA PHE A 15 -14.28 -10.07 9.64
C PHE A 15 -14.65 -9.71 11.08
N LYS A 16 -14.56 -8.44 11.46
CA LYS A 16 -14.95 -7.97 12.80
C LYS A 16 -16.41 -8.24 13.09
N LYS A 17 -17.28 -8.00 12.12
CA LYS A 17 -18.74 -8.22 12.26
C LYS A 17 -19.05 -9.69 12.49
N GLU A 18 -18.39 -10.58 11.76
CA GLU A 18 -18.64 -12.02 11.83
C GLU A 18 -18.07 -12.66 13.09
N THR A 19 -16.85 -12.27 13.44
CA THR A 19 -16.12 -12.89 14.57
C THR A 19 -16.40 -12.24 15.92
N LYS A 20 -16.88 -11.00 15.93
CA LYS A 20 -17.18 -10.22 17.15
C LYS A 20 -15.98 -10.13 18.11
N VAL A 21 -14.76 -10.08 17.56
CA VAL A 21 -13.54 -9.96 18.36
C VAL A 21 -13.22 -8.51 18.69
N ASP A 22 -12.63 -8.27 19.86
CA ASP A 22 -12.29 -6.92 20.33
C ASP A 22 -10.96 -6.43 19.74
N LYS A 23 -10.03 -7.34 19.51
CA LYS A 23 -8.68 -7.03 19.00
C LYS A 23 -8.40 -7.81 17.72
N VAL A 24 -7.92 -7.11 16.70
CA VAL A 24 -7.52 -7.72 15.42
C VAL A 24 -6.06 -7.40 15.16
N GLN A 25 -5.32 -8.42 14.78
CA GLN A 25 -3.96 -8.29 14.22
C GLN A 25 -3.98 -8.72 12.77
N CYS A 26 -3.46 -7.89 11.90
CA CYS A 26 -3.30 -8.19 10.48
C CYS A 26 -1.82 -8.42 10.19
N ILE A 27 -1.44 -9.66 9.90
CA ILE A 27 -0.06 -10.04 9.59
C ILE A 27 0.07 -10.21 8.09
N VAL A 28 0.96 -9.42 7.49
CA VAL A 28 1.29 -9.49 6.06
C VAL A 28 2.65 -10.16 5.90
N LEU A 29 2.64 -11.35 5.34
CA LEU A 29 3.85 -12.10 5.01
C LEU A 29 4.12 -11.95 3.51
N THR A 30 5.30 -11.45 3.15
CA THR A 30 5.69 -11.23 1.75
C THR A 30 7.17 -11.54 1.51
N ASP A 31 7.50 -11.98 0.32
CA ASP A 31 8.86 -12.20 -0.17
C ASP A 31 9.36 -11.04 -1.05
N GLY A 32 8.53 -10.04 -1.31
CA GLY A 32 8.86 -8.94 -2.21
C GLY A 32 8.11 -7.66 -1.91
N GLU A 33 8.41 -6.66 -2.74
CA GLU A 33 7.70 -5.37 -2.72
C GLU A 33 6.37 -5.46 -3.47
N GLY A 34 5.46 -4.55 -3.14
CA GLY A 34 4.20 -4.44 -3.86
C GLY A 34 4.42 -3.95 -5.30
N CYS A 35 3.78 -4.61 -6.26
CA CYS A 35 3.78 -4.17 -7.65
C CYS A 35 2.99 -2.88 -7.84
N GLN A 36 3.17 -2.25 -9.00
CA GLN A 36 2.36 -1.11 -9.42
C GLN A 36 0.87 -1.48 -9.44
N VAL A 37 0.04 -0.51 -9.12
CA VAL A 37 -1.41 -0.61 -9.24
C VAL A 37 -1.85 0.26 -10.40
N GLY A 38 -2.51 -0.35 -11.38
CA GLY A 38 -3.16 0.35 -12.47
C GLY A 38 -4.58 0.75 -12.12
N TYR A 39 -5.06 1.81 -12.74
CA TYR A 39 -6.47 2.19 -12.70
C TYR A 39 -6.99 2.42 -14.11
N HIS A 40 -8.27 2.15 -14.30
CA HIS A 40 -8.92 2.40 -15.57
C HIS A 40 -9.42 3.85 -15.64
N ARG A 41 -9.17 4.47 -16.79
CA ARG A 41 -9.72 5.77 -17.11
C ARG A 41 -10.24 5.80 -18.54
N GLU A 42 -11.23 6.61 -18.77
CA GLU A 42 -11.70 6.90 -20.11
C GLU A 42 -10.69 7.79 -20.84
N VAL A 43 -10.28 7.35 -22.02
CA VAL A 43 -9.31 8.05 -22.85
C VAL A 43 -10.00 8.44 -24.15
N ASN A 44 -10.05 9.75 -24.41
CA ASN A 44 -10.53 10.31 -25.66
C ASN A 44 -9.36 10.49 -26.63
N ARG A 45 -9.49 9.96 -27.84
CA ARG A 45 -8.53 10.17 -28.93
C ARG A 45 -9.07 11.25 -29.85
N SER A 46 -8.19 12.13 -30.31
CA SER A 46 -8.59 13.22 -31.23
C SER A 46 -9.09 12.76 -32.61
N TRP A 47 -8.84 11.49 -32.93
CA TRP A 47 -9.21 10.87 -34.21
C TRP A 47 -10.31 9.81 -34.12
N ASP A 48 -10.87 9.61 -32.94
CA ASP A 48 -11.87 8.58 -32.69
C ASP A 48 -12.96 9.18 -31.78
N ASP A 49 -14.19 9.18 -32.27
CA ASP A 49 -15.33 9.71 -31.53
C ASP A 49 -15.75 8.78 -30.36
N ASN A 50 -15.23 7.56 -30.32
CA ASN A 50 -15.53 6.61 -29.26
C ASN A 50 -14.43 6.59 -28.19
N PRO A 51 -14.73 7.02 -26.96
CA PRO A 51 -13.80 6.86 -25.86
C PRO A 51 -13.55 5.38 -25.57
N TYR A 52 -12.32 5.05 -25.21
CA TYR A 52 -11.98 3.69 -24.77
C TYR A 52 -11.46 3.68 -23.32
N LEU A 53 -11.61 2.54 -22.65
CA LEU A 53 -11.13 2.37 -21.31
C LEU A 53 -9.64 1.98 -21.32
N GLY A 54 -8.80 2.95 -21.05
CA GLY A 54 -7.36 2.75 -20.96
C GLY A 54 -6.88 2.48 -19.55
N THR A 55 -5.73 1.83 -19.41
CA THR A 55 -5.07 1.61 -18.12
C THR A 55 -3.98 2.66 -17.90
N ALA A 56 -3.99 3.29 -16.74
CA ALA A 56 -2.97 4.21 -16.30
C ALA A 56 -2.35 3.72 -14.98
N ASN A 57 -1.05 3.95 -14.80
CA ASN A 57 -0.34 3.61 -13.58
C ASN A 57 -0.28 4.82 -12.64
N LEU A 58 -0.31 4.53 -11.35
CA LEU A 58 -0.09 5.54 -10.32
C LEU A 58 1.36 6.03 -10.36
N ASN A 59 1.54 7.33 -10.23
CA ASN A 59 2.85 7.99 -10.25
C ASN A 59 2.91 9.10 -9.18
N SER A 60 4.02 9.85 -9.14
CA SER A 60 4.23 10.93 -8.16
C SER A 60 3.22 12.08 -8.25
N ASN A 61 2.51 12.22 -9.36
CA ASN A 61 1.45 13.21 -9.53
C ASN A 61 0.07 12.69 -9.12
N SER A 62 -0.02 11.42 -8.77
CA SER A 62 -1.24 10.78 -8.32
C SER A 62 -1.43 10.95 -6.82
N PHE A 63 -2.67 10.87 -6.37
CA PHE A 63 -3.01 10.85 -4.96
C PHE A 63 -4.19 9.92 -4.70
N LEU A 64 -4.21 9.36 -3.50
CA LEU A 64 -5.29 8.55 -2.99
C LEU A 64 -6.19 9.42 -2.11
N ARG A 65 -7.49 9.41 -2.34
CA ARG A 65 -8.48 10.07 -1.49
C ARG A 65 -9.42 9.05 -0.89
N ASP A 66 -9.46 9.02 0.43
CA ASP A 66 -10.47 8.23 1.14
C ASP A 66 -11.80 9.00 1.12
N ARG A 67 -12.80 8.43 0.44
CA ARG A 67 -14.10 9.10 0.27
C ARG A 67 -14.89 9.24 1.58
N ARG A 68 -14.63 8.39 2.57
CA ARG A 68 -15.35 8.43 3.84
C ARG A 68 -14.77 9.48 4.78
N SER A 69 -13.45 9.51 4.94
CA SER A 69 -12.76 10.49 5.79
C SER A 69 -12.44 11.81 5.08
N GLY A 70 -12.42 11.81 3.75
CA GLY A 70 -11.97 12.94 2.93
C GLY A 70 -10.44 13.12 2.93
N LYS A 71 -9.71 12.30 3.65
CA LYS A 71 -8.26 12.40 3.76
C LYS A 71 -7.57 12.03 2.44
N THR A 72 -6.56 12.80 2.09
CA THR A 72 -5.79 12.65 0.84
C THR A 72 -4.35 12.26 1.17
N TYR A 73 -3.83 11.31 0.40
CA TYR A 73 -2.48 10.79 0.50
C TYR A 73 -1.77 10.96 -0.84
N HIS A 74 -0.60 11.59 -0.85
CA HIS A 74 0.21 11.77 -2.05
C HIS A 74 1.19 10.62 -2.27
N PHE A 75 1.35 10.19 -3.51
CA PHE A 75 2.35 9.21 -3.92
C PHE A 75 3.69 9.89 -4.23
N LYS A 76 4.29 10.56 -3.25
CA LYS A 76 5.50 11.38 -3.43
C LYS A 76 6.68 10.60 -4.01
N ASP A 77 6.84 9.36 -3.58
CA ASP A 77 7.94 8.49 -4.00
C ASP A 77 7.58 7.64 -5.24
N GLY A 78 6.52 8.03 -5.94
CA GLY A 78 6.04 7.32 -7.10
C GLY A 78 5.71 5.85 -6.81
N TRP A 79 6.13 4.94 -7.67
CA TRP A 79 5.82 3.52 -7.53
C TRP A 79 6.50 2.85 -6.33
N THR A 80 7.62 3.36 -5.84
CA THR A 80 8.33 2.78 -4.68
C THR A 80 7.61 3.01 -3.35
N GLY A 81 6.78 4.04 -3.28
CA GLY A 81 6.05 4.41 -2.07
C GLY A 81 4.60 3.94 -2.02
N LEU A 82 4.10 3.20 -3.02
CA LEU A 82 2.68 2.83 -3.11
C LEU A 82 2.20 2.04 -1.89
N SER A 83 2.94 1.03 -1.49
CA SER A 83 2.58 0.18 -0.36
C SER A 83 2.47 0.97 0.95
N THR A 84 3.37 1.92 1.15
CA THR A 84 3.35 2.80 2.33
C THR A 84 2.09 3.66 2.35
N VAL A 85 1.69 4.22 1.22
CA VAL A 85 0.48 5.05 1.12
C VAL A 85 -0.77 4.22 1.42
N PHE A 86 -0.92 3.05 0.82
CA PHE A 86 -2.06 2.16 1.06
C PHE A 86 -2.11 1.68 2.51
N LEU A 87 -0.97 1.35 3.10
CA LEU A 87 -0.88 0.93 4.48
C LEU A 87 -1.23 2.07 5.45
N ASN A 88 -0.76 3.29 5.19
CA ASN A 88 -1.10 4.46 6.01
C ASN A 88 -2.60 4.75 5.97
N ASN A 89 -3.24 4.62 4.81
CA ASN A 89 -4.69 4.75 4.69
C ASN A 89 -5.43 3.69 5.54
N LEU A 90 -4.98 2.43 5.51
CA LEU A 90 -5.55 1.37 6.35
C LEU A 90 -5.37 1.66 7.85
N ARG A 91 -4.19 2.08 8.27
CA ARG A 91 -3.89 2.41 9.68
C ARG A 91 -4.76 3.55 10.18
N ASP A 92 -4.95 4.58 9.36
CA ASP A 92 -5.79 5.71 9.72
C ASP A 92 -7.28 5.31 9.83
N LYS A 93 -7.73 4.42 8.98
CA LYS A 93 -9.11 3.95 8.97
C LYS A 93 -9.42 2.93 10.05
N PHE A 94 -8.45 2.10 10.41
CA PHE A 94 -8.57 1.04 11.40
C PHE A 94 -7.51 1.19 12.51
N PRO A 95 -7.62 2.22 13.37
CA PRO A 95 -6.62 2.48 14.40
C PRO A 95 -6.57 1.40 15.48
N ASP A 96 -7.61 0.59 15.60
CA ASP A 96 -7.73 -0.54 16.53
C ASP A 96 -7.16 -1.86 15.97
N VAL A 97 -6.76 -1.89 14.71
CA VAL A 97 -6.08 -3.03 14.07
C VAL A 97 -4.58 -2.83 14.11
N ASN A 98 -3.87 -3.83 14.61
CA ASN A 98 -2.41 -3.85 14.58
C ASN A 98 -1.93 -4.51 13.28
N PHE A 99 -1.20 -3.76 12.46
CA PHE A 99 -0.62 -4.26 11.21
C PHE A 99 0.85 -4.62 11.41
N ILE A 100 1.19 -5.87 11.12
CA ILE A 100 2.55 -6.41 11.24
C ILE A 100 2.99 -6.90 9.87
N GLY A 101 4.09 -6.35 9.36
CA GLY A 101 4.71 -6.78 8.11
C GLY A 101 5.91 -7.70 8.39
N ILE A 102 5.94 -8.85 7.75
CA ILE A 102 7.06 -9.78 7.79
C ILE A 102 7.56 -9.99 6.35
N ARG A 103 8.80 -9.59 6.10
CA ARG A 103 9.44 -9.79 4.80
C ARG A 103 10.43 -10.95 4.85
N LEU A 104 10.26 -11.89 3.95
CA LEU A 104 11.22 -12.97 3.72
C LEU A 104 12.28 -12.48 2.74
N VAL A 105 13.53 -12.60 3.11
CA VAL A 105 14.67 -12.15 2.31
C VAL A 105 15.63 -13.31 2.07
N GLY A 106 15.99 -13.57 0.81
CA GLY A 106 17.00 -14.56 0.45
C GLY A 106 18.45 -14.06 0.72
N GLY A 107 19.43 -14.97 0.71
CA GLY A 107 20.79 -14.71 1.17
C GLY A 107 21.49 -13.46 0.61
N ARG A 108 21.43 -13.20 -0.70
CA ARG A 108 22.04 -11.99 -1.31
C ARG A 108 21.29 -10.72 -0.92
N ASP A 109 19.98 -10.78 -0.95
CA ASP A 109 19.11 -9.65 -0.63
C ASP A 109 19.13 -9.34 0.87
N ALA A 110 19.33 -10.38 1.71
CA ALA A 110 19.49 -10.19 3.15
C ALA A 110 20.71 -9.35 3.48
N ASN A 111 21.85 -9.62 2.86
CA ASN A 111 23.09 -8.84 3.08
C ASN A 111 22.93 -7.38 2.64
N TYR A 112 22.29 -7.14 1.49
CA TYR A 112 22.01 -5.80 1.02
C TYR A 112 21.06 -5.06 1.98
N PHE A 113 20.01 -5.73 2.44
CA PHE A 113 19.04 -5.15 3.36
C PHE A 113 19.65 -4.81 4.72
N ILE A 114 20.49 -5.69 5.26
CA ILE A 114 21.24 -5.47 6.50
C ILE A 114 22.18 -4.27 6.35
N SER A 115 22.89 -4.16 5.24
CA SER A 115 23.77 -3.03 4.95
C SER A 115 22.98 -1.71 4.93
N CYS A 116 21.83 -1.67 4.27
CA CYS A 116 20.95 -0.48 4.26
C CYS A 116 20.48 -0.09 5.67
N LEU A 117 20.10 -1.06 6.51
CA LEU A 117 19.67 -0.81 7.88
C LEU A 117 20.79 -0.28 8.75
N LEU A 118 22.01 -0.80 8.59
CA LEU A 118 23.19 -0.33 9.34
C LEU A 118 23.56 1.11 8.99
N TYR A 119 23.36 1.53 7.74
CA TYR A 119 23.63 2.91 7.33
C TYR A 119 22.52 3.89 7.73
N THR A 120 21.29 3.42 7.92
CA THR A 120 20.14 4.27 8.26
C THR A 120 19.83 4.32 9.74
N SER A 121 20.33 3.38 10.52
CA SER A 121 20.19 3.42 11.98
C SER A 121 21.15 4.45 12.56
N PRO A 122 20.68 5.35 13.42
CA PRO A 122 21.60 6.20 14.15
C PRO A 122 22.57 5.31 14.92
N SER A 123 23.86 5.56 14.73
CA SER A 123 24.91 4.86 15.47
C SER A 123 24.62 4.98 16.96
N PRO A 124 24.60 3.88 17.74
CA PRO A 124 24.46 3.99 19.17
C PRO A 124 25.63 4.83 19.66
N ARG A 125 25.33 5.99 20.19
CA ARG A 125 26.33 6.80 20.88
C ARG A 125 26.60 6.15 22.22
N ASP A 126 27.84 5.83 22.42
CA ASP A 126 28.33 5.41 23.72
C ASP A 126 28.09 6.48 24.80
#